data_3c7c0b96b146f43fa596a25b479953af
#
_entry.id   3c7c0b96b146f43fa596a25b479953af
#
_cell.length_a   1.000
_cell.length_b   1.000
_cell.length_c   1.000
_cell.angle_alpha   90.00
_cell.angle_beta   90.00
_cell.angle_gamma   90.00
#
_symmetry.space_group_name_H-M   'P 1'
#
loop_
_entity.id
_entity.type
_entity.pdbx_description
1 polymer ?
#
loop_
_entity_poly.entity_id
_entity_poly.type
_entity_poly.pdbx_seq_one_letter_code
_entity_poly.pdbx_strand_id
1 'polypeptide(L)'
;MNVELLHRIKAHILENPMRIYMGEWSIELEERQECESDSGEMLMAPDCGTVACICGWAERLSWAKGSLGQTGGEGQTGGKLLGLHGSSSFPAFISTSTNFSEAQRLFHEECWPPDLRERLAVATLQSAEYARVVADRIDRFIATDGKE
;
A
#
# COMPACT_ATOMS: atom_id res chain seq x y z
N MET A 1 -12.23 -11.07 -2.46
CA MET A 1 -10.88 -10.60 -2.05
C MET A 1 -9.82 -11.61 -2.45
N ASN A 2 -8.70 -11.15 -3.04
CA ASN A 2 -7.57 -12.01 -3.42
C ASN A 2 -6.56 -12.12 -2.26
N VAL A 3 -6.81 -13.06 -1.37
CA VAL A 3 -6.03 -13.29 -0.14
C VAL A 3 -4.60 -13.74 -0.46
N GLU A 4 -4.41 -14.53 -1.52
CA GLU A 4 -3.08 -14.99 -1.94
C GLU A 4 -2.17 -13.82 -2.33
N LEU A 5 -2.70 -12.87 -3.11
CA LEU A 5 -1.96 -11.68 -3.50
C LEU A 5 -1.63 -10.80 -2.27
N LEU A 6 -2.56 -10.64 -1.33
CA LEU A 6 -2.29 -9.92 -0.07
C LEU A 6 -1.18 -10.57 0.74
N HIS A 7 -1.15 -11.89 0.85
CA HIS A 7 -0.05 -12.60 1.51
C HIS A 7 1.28 -12.42 0.78
N ARG A 8 1.29 -12.39 -0.54
CA ARG A 8 2.50 -12.11 -1.33
C ARG A 8 3.02 -10.71 -1.08
N ILE A 9 2.13 -9.70 -1.06
CA ILE A 9 2.51 -8.32 -0.74
C ILE A 9 3.11 -8.25 0.67
N LYS A 10 2.43 -8.84 1.65
CA LYS A 10 2.92 -8.90 3.03
C LYS A 10 4.32 -9.52 3.12
N ALA A 11 4.53 -10.67 2.51
CA ALA A 11 5.84 -11.33 2.51
C ALA A 11 6.92 -10.43 1.88
N HIS A 12 6.60 -9.80 0.75
CA HIS A 12 7.50 -8.94 0.00
C HIS A 12 7.96 -7.70 0.79
N ILE A 13 7.05 -7.04 1.51
CA ILE A 13 7.40 -5.87 2.33
C ILE A 13 8.12 -6.23 3.64
N LEU A 14 7.83 -7.41 4.20
CA LEU A 14 8.53 -7.89 5.39
C LEU A 14 9.95 -8.41 5.09
N GLU A 15 10.18 -8.91 3.89
CA GLU A 15 11.53 -9.31 3.42
C GLU A 15 12.47 -8.11 3.34
N ASN A 16 11.99 -6.98 2.82
CA ASN A 16 12.74 -5.72 2.81
C ASN A 16 11.81 -4.53 3.11
N PRO A 17 11.85 -3.99 4.34
CA PRO A 17 10.99 -2.88 4.76
C PRO A 17 11.13 -1.59 3.94
N MET A 18 12.24 -1.40 3.25
CA MET A 18 12.45 -0.23 2.40
C MET A 18 11.53 -0.20 1.17
N ARG A 19 10.88 -1.31 0.85
CA ARG A 19 9.94 -1.43 -0.28
C ARG A 19 8.59 -0.78 -0.03
N ILE A 20 8.22 -0.47 1.22
CA ILE A 20 6.87 0.02 1.56
C ILE A 20 6.87 1.47 1.99
N TYR A 21 6.00 2.26 1.37
CA TYR A 21 5.62 3.59 1.78
C TYR A 21 4.15 3.84 1.40
N MET A 22 3.32 4.16 2.39
CA MET A 22 1.87 4.29 2.15
C MET A 22 1.48 5.63 1.51
N GLY A 23 2.35 6.64 1.56
CA GLY A 23 2.09 7.97 1.00
C GLY A 23 2.17 8.05 -0.52
N GLU A 24 2.76 7.05 -1.18
CA GLU A 24 2.97 7.07 -2.63
C GLU A 24 2.47 5.79 -3.29
N TRP A 25 1.90 5.94 -4.49
CA TRP A 25 1.43 4.82 -5.27
C TRP A 25 2.56 3.86 -5.64
N SER A 26 3.55 4.34 -6.35
CA SER A 26 4.76 3.62 -6.75
C SER A 26 5.80 4.60 -7.27
N ILE A 27 7.01 4.53 -6.72
CA ILE A 27 8.17 5.28 -7.15
C ILE A 27 9.24 4.30 -7.61
N GLU A 28 9.82 4.56 -8.78
CA GLU A 28 10.99 3.85 -9.27
C GLU A 28 12.24 4.67 -8.96
N LEU A 29 13.18 4.07 -8.26
CA LEU A 29 14.45 4.70 -7.86
C LEU A 29 15.61 3.90 -8.44
N GLU A 30 16.64 4.62 -8.87
CA GLU A 30 17.92 3.97 -9.22
C GLU A 30 18.60 3.46 -7.94
N GLU A 31 19.48 2.47 -8.08
CA GLU A 31 20.20 1.88 -6.95
C GLU A 31 20.91 2.96 -6.13
N ARG A 32 20.67 2.98 -4.81
CA ARG A 32 21.19 3.97 -3.84
C ARG A 32 20.71 5.41 -4.05
N GLN A 33 19.69 5.63 -4.85
CA GLN A 33 19.08 6.94 -5.00
C GLN A 33 18.25 7.27 -3.76
N GLU A 34 18.31 8.54 -3.34
CA GLU A 34 17.37 9.15 -2.41
C GLU A 34 16.41 10.00 -3.23
N CYS A 35 15.15 10.03 -2.83
CA CYS A 35 14.16 10.89 -3.46
C CYS A 35 13.25 11.47 -2.38
N GLU A 36 12.87 12.72 -2.58
CA GLU A 36 11.84 13.35 -1.78
C GLU A 36 10.47 12.97 -2.35
N SER A 37 9.59 12.45 -1.49
CA SER A 37 8.21 12.14 -1.87
C SER A 37 7.39 13.42 -2.06
N ASP A 38 6.19 13.32 -2.66
CA ASP A 38 5.27 14.44 -2.80
C ASP A 38 4.87 15.06 -1.45
N SER A 39 4.94 14.30 -0.37
CA SER A 39 4.69 14.75 1.01
C SER A 39 5.93 15.28 1.74
N GLY A 40 7.11 15.29 1.09
CA GLY A 40 8.35 15.86 1.63
C GLY A 40 9.20 14.88 2.46
N GLU A 41 8.88 13.60 2.49
CA GLU A 41 9.69 12.59 3.15
C GLU A 41 10.82 12.10 2.25
N MET A 42 12.00 11.88 2.83
CA MET A 42 13.13 11.28 2.14
C MET A 42 13.01 9.76 2.11
N LEU A 43 12.98 9.19 0.91
CA LEU A 43 12.91 7.77 0.66
C LEU A 43 14.22 7.25 0.07
N MET A 44 14.64 6.08 0.52
CA MET A 44 15.82 5.38 0.02
C MET A 44 15.41 4.29 -0.97
N ALA A 45 16.21 4.11 -2.03
CA ALA A 45 15.99 3.03 -2.98
C ALA A 45 16.17 1.65 -2.30
N PRO A 46 15.15 0.76 -2.34
CA PRO A 46 15.32 -0.62 -1.92
C PRO A 46 16.09 -1.43 -2.97
N ASP A 47 16.38 -2.68 -2.64
CA ASP A 47 17.07 -3.64 -3.51
C ASP A 47 16.42 -3.88 -4.88
N CYS A 48 15.10 -3.72 -4.97
CA CYS A 48 14.34 -3.87 -6.21
C CYS A 48 14.12 -2.54 -6.96
N GLY A 49 14.65 -1.42 -6.47
CA GLY A 49 14.48 -0.10 -7.09
C GLY A 49 13.06 0.46 -7.04
N THR A 50 12.14 -0.15 -6.27
CA THR A 50 10.74 0.29 -6.22
C THR A 50 10.27 0.44 -4.78
N VAL A 51 9.72 1.62 -4.47
CA VAL A 51 8.93 1.88 -3.27
C VAL A 51 7.48 2.05 -3.68
N ALA A 52 6.55 1.40 -2.99
CA ALA A 52 5.13 1.52 -3.31
C ALA A 52 4.24 1.25 -2.10
N CYS A 53 3.00 1.77 -2.13
CA CYS A 53 1.95 1.38 -1.19
C CYS A 53 1.40 -0.03 -1.49
N ILE A 54 0.50 -0.52 -0.65
CA ILE A 54 -0.15 -1.85 -0.85
C ILE A 54 -0.75 -1.96 -2.25
N CYS A 55 -1.38 -0.89 -2.75
CA CYS A 55 -2.04 -0.89 -4.05
C CYS A 55 -1.03 -0.96 -5.21
N GLY A 56 0.06 -0.21 -5.14
CA GLY A 56 1.15 -0.28 -6.12
C GLY A 56 1.81 -1.66 -6.14
N TRP A 57 2.00 -2.29 -4.99
CA TRP A 57 2.50 -3.66 -4.93
C TRP A 57 1.49 -4.69 -5.46
N ALA A 58 0.18 -4.47 -5.27
CA ALA A 58 -0.83 -5.34 -5.88
C ALA A 58 -0.71 -5.37 -7.41
N GLU A 59 -0.46 -4.24 -8.02
CA GLU A 59 -0.21 -4.17 -9.46
C GLU A 59 1.08 -4.87 -9.87
N ARG A 60 2.20 -4.50 -9.24
CA ARG A 60 3.51 -5.04 -9.60
C ARG A 60 3.61 -6.55 -9.41
N LEU A 61 3.09 -7.09 -8.32
CA LEU A 61 3.16 -8.52 -8.04
C LEU A 61 2.12 -9.35 -8.79
N SER A 62 1.07 -8.73 -9.34
CA SER A 62 0.06 -9.41 -10.17
C SER A 62 0.55 -9.63 -11.59
N TRP A 63 1.48 -8.83 -12.06
CA TRP A 63 1.92 -8.93 -13.43
C TRP A 63 2.83 -10.14 -13.61
N ALA A 64 2.34 -11.10 -14.38
CA ALA A 64 3.20 -12.13 -14.96
C ALA A 64 4.26 -11.42 -15.81
N LYS A 65 5.51 -11.87 -15.70
CA LYS A 65 6.67 -11.37 -16.44
C LYS A 65 6.29 -11.03 -17.88
N GLY A 66 6.22 -9.74 -18.22
CA GLY A 66 6.05 -9.29 -19.61
C GLY A 66 5.09 -8.12 -19.87
N SER A 67 4.35 -7.63 -18.90
CA SER A 67 3.40 -6.52 -19.10
C SER A 67 3.83 -5.24 -18.38
N LEU A 68 5.05 -4.78 -18.64
CA LEU A 68 5.47 -3.44 -18.30
C LEU A 68 4.93 -2.47 -19.37
N GLY A 69 3.99 -1.64 -18.99
CA GLY A 69 3.55 -0.50 -19.79
C GLY A 69 2.20 -0.68 -20.45
N GLN A 70 1.22 -0.23 -19.83
CA GLN A 70 0.02 0.48 -20.25
C GLN A 70 -1.09 0.30 -19.23
N THR A 71 -1.10 1.14 -18.22
CA THR A 71 -2.32 1.34 -17.44
C THR A 71 -2.47 2.82 -17.14
N GLY A 72 -3.21 3.49 -17.99
CA GLY A 72 -3.86 4.73 -17.59
C GLY A 72 -4.94 4.40 -16.58
N GLY A 73 -4.76 4.81 -15.34
CA GLY A 73 -5.80 4.62 -14.33
C GLY A 73 -5.23 4.33 -12.95
N GLU A 74 -4.65 5.34 -12.36
CA GLU A 74 -4.18 5.36 -10.97
C GLU A 74 -5.25 4.80 -10.02
N GLY A 75 -4.89 3.85 -9.18
CA GLY A 75 -5.70 3.40 -8.04
C GLY A 75 -6.85 2.44 -8.31
N GLN A 76 -7.39 2.37 -9.51
CA GLN A 76 -8.50 1.46 -9.80
C GLN A 76 -8.04 0.01 -10.05
N THR A 77 -6.80 -0.16 -10.52
CA THR A 77 -6.31 -1.46 -10.95
C THR A 77 -5.94 -2.34 -9.77
N GLY A 78 -5.22 -1.83 -8.78
CA GLY A 78 -4.84 -2.61 -7.60
C GLY A 78 -6.02 -3.11 -6.79
N GLY A 79 -7.06 -2.29 -6.61
CA GLY A 79 -8.31 -2.70 -5.97
C GLY A 79 -9.01 -3.84 -6.73
N LYS A 80 -9.09 -3.76 -8.06
CA LYS A 80 -9.65 -4.81 -8.90
C LYS A 80 -8.84 -6.10 -8.85
N LEU A 81 -7.51 -6.02 -8.87
CA LEU A 81 -6.61 -7.16 -8.77
C LEU A 81 -6.75 -7.89 -7.43
N LEU A 82 -7.02 -7.14 -6.36
CA LEU A 82 -7.33 -7.67 -5.04
C LEU A 82 -8.80 -8.13 -4.90
N GLY A 83 -9.65 -7.91 -5.91
CA GLY A 83 -11.06 -8.25 -5.86
C GLY A 83 -11.83 -7.46 -4.80
N LEU A 84 -11.44 -6.19 -4.59
CA LEU A 84 -12.07 -5.29 -3.63
C LEU A 84 -13.18 -4.46 -4.29
N HIS A 85 -14.23 -4.20 -3.55
CA HIS A 85 -15.33 -3.36 -3.99
C HIS A 85 -15.06 -1.87 -3.71
N GLY A 86 -15.45 -1.03 -4.67
CA GLY A 86 -15.38 0.42 -4.58
C GLY A 86 -14.11 1.03 -5.21
N SER A 87 -14.10 2.37 -5.26
CA SER A 87 -12.97 3.14 -5.76
C SER A 87 -11.89 3.27 -4.70
N SER A 88 -10.63 3.13 -5.12
CA SER A 88 -9.48 3.49 -4.31
C SER A 88 -9.14 4.98 -4.39
N SER A 89 -9.87 5.75 -5.21
CA SER A 89 -9.68 7.19 -5.31
C SER A 89 -9.99 7.86 -3.97
N PHE A 90 -9.11 8.75 -3.54
CA PHE A 90 -9.36 9.62 -2.40
C PHE A 90 -10.65 10.41 -2.67
N PRO A 91 -11.66 10.38 -1.81
CA PRO A 91 -12.73 11.36 -1.93
C PRO A 91 -12.10 12.74 -1.69
N ALA A 92 -12.27 13.67 -2.61
CA ALA A 92 -11.76 15.04 -2.50
C ALA A 92 -12.30 15.80 -1.25
N PHE A 93 -13.17 15.17 -0.50
CA PHE A 93 -13.69 15.56 0.81
C PHE A 93 -13.72 14.32 1.70
N ILE A 94 -13.02 14.35 2.82
CA ILE A 94 -13.30 13.47 3.95
C ILE A 94 -14.68 13.89 4.45
N SER A 95 -15.71 13.33 3.81
CA SER A 95 -17.07 13.40 4.32
C SER A 95 -17.04 12.69 5.68
N THR A 96 -17.78 13.21 6.65
CA THR A 96 -18.07 12.56 7.95
C THR A 96 -18.79 11.21 7.80
N SER A 97 -18.86 10.68 6.59
CA SER A 97 -19.43 9.38 6.24
C SER A 97 -18.51 8.26 6.72
N THR A 98 -19.02 7.42 7.60
CA THR A 98 -18.36 6.21 8.10
C THR A 98 -18.39 5.06 7.08
N ASN A 99 -18.91 5.26 5.88
CA ASN A 99 -19.04 4.24 4.84
C ASN A 99 -17.89 4.27 3.84
N PHE A 100 -16.71 3.85 4.29
CA PHE A 100 -15.57 3.64 3.39
C PHE A 100 -15.75 2.35 2.58
N SER A 101 -15.33 2.38 1.31
CA SER A 101 -15.23 1.17 0.48
C SER A 101 -14.14 0.24 1.01
N GLU A 102 -14.19 -1.05 0.65
CA GLU A 102 -13.14 -2.01 1.01
C GLU A 102 -11.75 -1.54 0.55
N ALA A 103 -11.66 -1.02 -0.67
CA ALA A 103 -10.41 -0.48 -1.20
C ALA A 103 -9.90 0.71 -0.36
N GLN A 104 -10.77 1.64 0.03
CA GLN A 104 -10.37 2.76 0.89
C GLN A 104 -9.90 2.30 2.27
N ARG A 105 -10.59 1.34 2.88
CA ARG A 105 -10.18 0.80 4.19
C ARG A 105 -8.79 0.18 4.16
N LEU A 106 -8.41 -0.48 3.07
CA LEU A 106 -7.10 -1.10 2.97
C LEU A 106 -6.00 -0.09 2.61
N PHE A 107 -6.26 0.81 1.66
CA PHE A 107 -5.21 1.62 1.05
C PHE A 107 -4.98 2.97 1.74
N HIS A 108 -5.99 3.53 2.41
CA HIS A 108 -5.90 4.83 3.06
C HIS A 108 -5.72 4.67 4.57
N GLU A 109 -4.59 5.11 5.07
CA GLU A 109 -4.24 4.99 6.49
C GLU A 109 -5.25 5.70 7.41
N GLU A 110 -5.90 6.77 6.94
CA GLU A 110 -6.94 7.46 7.69
C GLU A 110 -8.16 6.58 7.96
N CYS A 111 -8.38 5.55 7.13
CA CYS A 111 -9.44 4.57 7.28
C CYS A 111 -9.04 3.37 8.14
N TRP A 112 -7.79 3.32 8.62
CA TRP A 112 -7.30 2.21 9.42
C TRP A 112 -7.79 2.28 10.87
N PRO A 113 -7.85 1.16 11.58
CA PRO A 113 -8.12 1.13 13.01
C PRO A 113 -7.18 2.07 13.78
N PRO A 114 -7.68 2.76 14.83
CA PRO A 114 -6.90 3.78 15.56
C PRO A 114 -5.55 3.26 16.08
N ASP A 115 -5.52 2.04 16.60
CA ASP A 115 -4.31 1.40 17.13
C ASP A 115 -3.21 1.22 16.07
N LEU A 116 -3.59 0.88 14.82
CA LEU A 116 -2.64 0.76 13.72
C LEU A 116 -2.18 2.13 13.21
N ARG A 117 -3.08 3.13 13.16
CA ARG A 117 -2.72 4.50 12.79
C ARG A 117 -1.72 5.12 13.78
N GLU A 118 -1.96 4.95 15.07
CA GLU A 118 -1.05 5.44 16.12
C GLU A 118 0.34 4.79 16.00
N ARG A 119 0.40 3.48 15.76
CA ARG A 119 1.66 2.77 15.54
C ARG A 119 2.37 3.22 14.27
N LEU A 120 1.62 3.41 13.17
CA LEU A 120 2.19 3.88 11.91
C LEU A 120 2.77 5.28 12.04
N ALA A 121 2.06 6.19 12.72
CA ALA A 121 2.48 7.59 12.90
C ALA A 121 3.79 7.76 13.69
N VAL A 122 4.14 6.80 14.55
CA VAL A 122 5.39 6.84 15.32
C VAL A 122 6.50 5.95 14.75
N ALA A 123 6.17 5.11 13.78
CA ALA A 123 7.14 4.24 13.12
C ALA A 123 8.03 5.06 12.18
N THR A 124 9.33 4.83 12.22
CA THR A 124 10.25 5.41 11.25
C THR A 124 9.94 4.85 9.87
N LEU A 125 9.86 5.72 8.87
CA LEU A 125 9.63 5.33 7.47
C LEU A 125 10.66 4.28 7.02
N GLN A 126 10.21 3.37 6.18
CA GLN A 126 11.04 2.29 5.63
C GLN A 126 11.73 1.40 6.69
N SER A 127 11.27 1.46 7.94
CA SER A 127 11.77 0.59 9.02
C SER A 127 11.02 -0.74 9.09
N ALA A 128 11.61 -1.70 9.80
CA ALA A 128 10.96 -2.98 10.06
C ALA A 128 9.64 -2.83 10.84
N GLU A 129 9.51 -1.82 11.72
CA GLU A 129 8.27 -1.56 12.44
C GLU A 129 7.19 -0.99 11.51
N TYR A 130 7.55 -0.05 10.61
CA TYR A 130 6.63 0.47 9.61
C TYR A 130 6.05 -0.66 8.75
N ALA A 131 6.91 -1.52 8.22
CA ALA A 131 6.47 -2.67 7.42
C ALA A 131 5.60 -3.66 8.21
N ARG A 132 5.89 -3.87 9.52
CA ARG A 132 5.05 -4.71 10.38
C ARG A 132 3.66 -4.14 10.58
N VAL A 133 3.54 -2.83 10.81
CA VAL A 133 2.23 -2.19 10.97
C VAL A 133 1.39 -2.36 9.70
N VAL A 134 2.01 -2.18 8.53
CA VAL A 134 1.32 -2.42 7.24
C VAL A 134 0.96 -3.90 7.08
N ALA A 135 1.83 -4.82 7.46
CA ALA A 135 1.55 -6.25 7.44
C ALA A 135 0.41 -6.65 8.39
N ASP A 136 0.37 -6.08 9.62
CA ASP A 136 -0.71 -6.28 10.57
C ASP A 136 -2.04 -5.75 10.02
N ARG A 137 -1.99 -4.63 9.27
CA ARG A 137 -3.17 -4.12 8.57
C ARG A 137 -3.71 -5.12 7.55
N ILE A 138 -2.83 -5.70 6.74
CA ILE A 138 -3.22 -6.73 5.76
C ILE A 138 -3.86 -7.93 6.46
N ASP A 139 -3.26 -8.43 7.55
CA ASP A 139 -3.79 -9.56 8.32
C ASP A 139 -5.17 -9.26 8.90
N ARG A 140 -5.37 -8.09 9.51
CA ARG A 140 -6.66 -7.68 10.07
C ARG A 140 -7.72 -7.54 9.00
N PHE A 141 -7.36 -6.96 7.85
CA PHE A 141 -8.25 -6.82 6.70
C PHE A 141 -8.73 -8.19 6.18
N ILE A 142 -7.81 -9.16 6.07
CA ILE A 142 -8.15 -10.54 5.70
C ILE A 142 -9.05 -11.18 6.75
N ALA A 143 -8.68 -11.09 8.04
CA ALA A 143 -9.41 -11.71 9.14
C ALA A 143 -10.84 -11.18 9.30
N THR A 144 -11.09 -9.93 8.92
CA THR A 144 -12.41 -9.29 9.01
C THR A 144 -13.19 -9.31 7.70
N ASP A 145 -12.67 -10.00 6.67
CA ASP A 145 -13.24 -10.05 5.33
C ASP A 145 -13.51 -8.64 4.76
N GLY A 146 -12.52 -7.74 4.92
CA GLY A 146 -12.54 -6.38 4.41
C GLY A 146 -13.46 -5.40 5.17
N LYS A 147 -13.97 -5.78 6.35
CA LYS A 147 -14.90 -4.96 7.13
C LYS A 147 -14.21 -3.92 8.01
N GLU A 148 -12.97 -4.19 8.39
CA GLU A 148 -12.08 -3.26 9.07
C GLU A 148 -10.93 -2.82 8.17
#